data_005acd811a680502af88605702888c0e
#
_entry.id   005acd811a680502af88605702888c0e
#
_cell.length_a   1.000
_cell.length_b   1.000
_cell.length_c   1.000
_cell.angle_alpha   90.00
_cell.angle_beta   90.00
_cell.angle_gamma   90.00
#
_symmetry.space_group_name_H-M   'P 1'
#
loop_
_entity.id
_entity.type
_entity.pdbx_description
1 polymer ?
#
loop_
_entity_poly.entity_id
_entity_poly.type
_entity_poly.pdbx_seq_one_letter_code
_entity_poly.pdbx_strand_id
1 'polypeptide(L)'
;MPKNGENHEEPLTKTNNIEPPAQEQAVKEEEKKKPSAEGQPQLNLKELKTKKISSLVKIGKELGVEGASGMRKQDLIFAILQAQAEKSGMIYGEGVLEILPDGFGFLRSPSYNYLPSPDDIYVSPSQIRRFNLKTGDTCAGQIRPPKDTERYFALLKVEAINFEEPEAARERENFDNLIPIYPNERLSLEYDPTEYTTRVLDLFTPMGKGQRGLIVAPPYSGKTVMLQNIAKALMNNYPELYLIVLLIDERPEEVTEME
;
A
#
# COMPACT_ATOMS: atom_id res chain seq x y z
N MET A 1 -20.55 -16.47 73.95
CA MET A 1 -20.66 -15.22 74.72
C MET A 1 -19.52 -14.30 74.39
N PRO A 2 -19.75 -13.03 74.46
CA PRO A 2 -20.40 -12.11 73.49
C PRO A 2 -19.40 -10.99 73.15
N LYS A 3 -19.61 -10.11 72.23
CA LYS A 3 -20.43 -8.89 72.19
C LYS A 3 -20.16 -8.19 70.84
N ASN A 4 -21.12 -7.91 70.10
CA ASN A 4 -21.78 -6.60 69.85
C ASN A 4 -20.86 -5.44 69.57
N GLY A 5 -21.13 -4.83 68.45
CA GLY A 5 -20.79 -3.48 68.05
C GLY A 5 -21.41 -3.14 66.70
N GLU A 6 -22.60 -2.57 66.83
CA GLU A 6 -23.48 -1.98 65.80
C GLU A 6 -22.89 -0.73 65.13
N ASN A 7 -23.49 -0.42 63.99
CA ASN A 7 -23.77 0.92 63.42
C ASN A 7 -22.73 1.46 62.44
N HIS A 8 -23.05 1.98 61.26
CA HIS A 8 -24.20 2.79 60.81
C HIS A 8 -24.17 2.81 59.28
N GLU A 9 -25.36 2.76 58.73
CA GLU A 9 -25.64 3.11 57.34
C GLU A 9 -25.46 4.62 57.13
N GLU A 10 -24.90 4.99 55.96
CA GLU A 10 -25.40 6.12 55.19
C GLU A 10 -24.94 6.04 53.73
N PRO A 11 -25.81 6.39 52.76
CA PRO A 11 -25.59 6.21 51.34
C PRO A 11 -25.00 7.48 50.71
N LEU A 12 -23.91 7.36 49.97
CA LEU A 12 -23.45 8.43 49.09
C LEU A 12 -23.39 7.96 47.63
N THR A 13 -24.47 8.23 46.95
CA THR A 13 -24.50 8.38 45.50
C THR A 13 -23.43 9.39 45.05
N LYS A 14 -22.44 8.92 44.36
CA LYS A 14 -21.62 9.76 43.44
C LYS A 14 -21.56 9.07 42.09
N THR A 15 -22.35 9.56 41.17
CA THR A 15 -22.22 9.41 39.72
C THR A 15 -20.86 9.90 39.32
N ASN A 16 -19.94 8.97 39.02
CA ASN A 16 -18.74 9.30 38.31
C ASN A 16 -19.03 9.24 36.80
N ASN A 17 -19.08 10.39 36.17
CA ASN A 17 -18.94 10.56 34.74
C ASN A 17 -17.60 10.01 34.36
N ILE A 18 -17.59 8.88 33.67
CA ILE A 18 -16.41 8.35 33.00
C ILE A 18 -16.36 9.02 31.64
N GLU A 19 -15.46 9.99 31.46
CA GLU A 19 -15.08 10.52 30.17
C GLU A 19 -14.40 9.38 29.36
N PRO A 20 -14.73 9.26 28.05
CA PRO A 20 -14.05 8.27 27.19
C PRO A 20 -12.58 8.64 27.00
N PRO A 21 -11.67 7.64 26.86
CA PRO A 21 -10.23 7.89 26.76
C PRO A 21 -9.88 8.64 25.48
N ALA A 22 -8.97 9.60 25.64
CA ALA A 22 -8.44 10.52 24.63
C ALA A 22 -7.58 9.82 23.54
N GLN A 23 -8.10 8.83 22.85
CA GLN A 23 -7.43 8.16 21.74
C GLN A 23 -8.04 8.45 20.35
N GLU A 24 -9.22 9.09 20.27
CA GLU A 24 -9.81 9.46 18.97
C GLU A 24 -9.37 10.84 18.45
N GLN A 25 -8.63 11.62 19.22
CA GLN A 25 -8.13 12.93 18.76
C GLN A 25 -6.71 12.88 18.16
N ALA A 26 -5.96 11.81 18.34
CA ALA A 26 -4.60 11.68 17.81
C ALA A 26 -4.54 11.31 16.32
N VAL A 27 -5.59 10.72 15.75
CA VAL A 27 -5.59 10.29 14.34
C VAL A 27 -5.93 11.42 13.35
N LYS A 28 -6.43 12.57 13.84
CA LYS A 28 -6.76 13.73 12.98
C LYS A 28 -5.70 14.83 12.95
N GLU A 29 -4.65 14.77 13.75
CA GLU A 29 -3.60 15.79 13.80
C GLU A 29 -2.27 15.37 13.14
N GLU A 30 -2.07 14.12 12.76
CA GLU A 30 -0.86 13.68 12.06
C GLU A 30 -0.85 13.94 10.54
N GLU A 31 -1.97 14.36 9.95
CA GLU A 31 -2.00 14.80 8.54
C GLU A 31 -1.44 16.20 8.26
N LYS A 32 -0.91 16.91 9.27
CA LYS A 32 -0.46 18.31 9.13
C LYS A 32 0.96 18.61 9.62
N LYS A 33 1.94 17.73 9.36
CA LYS A 33 3.36 18.15 9.45
C LYS A 33 4.19 17.54 8.32
N LYS A 34 3.98 18.05 7.10
CA LYS A 34 5.04 18.08 6.09
C LYS A 34 5.95 19.28 6.43
N PRO A 35 7.29 19.13 6.45
CA PRO A 35 8.16 20.27 6.54
C PRO A 35 7.99 21.11 5.28
N SER A 36 7.46 22.30 5.43
CA SER A 36 7.35 23.33 4.42
C SER A 36 8.76 23.85 4.08
N ALA A 37 9.32 23.38 2.99
CA ALA A 37 10.27 24.17 2.23
C ALA A 37 9.45 25.17 1.40
N GLU A 38 9.54 26.41 1.73
CA GLU A 38 8.90 27.54 1.04
C GLU A 38 9.32 27.55 -0.44
N GLY A 39 8.34 27.65 -1.33
CA GLY A 39 8.46 28.20 -2.67
C GLY A 39 8.48 27.21 -3.81
N GLN A 40 7.34 27.04 -4.43
CA GLN A 40 6.94 26.52 -5.74
C GLN A 40 6.16 25.19 -5.72
N PRO A 41 5.04 25.10 -6.47
CA PRO A 41 4.25 23.86 -6.53
C PRO A 41 5.08 22.76 -7.20
N GLN A 42 5.50 21.78 -6.41
CA GLN A 42 6.15 20.58 -6.92
C GLN A 42 5.10 19.73 -7.63
N LEU A 43 5.23 19.61 -8.94
CA LEU A 43 4.35 18.75 -9.73
C LEU A 43 4.78 17.28 -9.56
N ASN A 44 3.87 16.48 -9.06
CA ASN A 44 4.06 15.04 -8.92
C ASN A 44 3.51 14.32 -10.16
N LEU A 45 4.30 13.43 -10.75
CA LEU A 45 3.90 12.61 -11.90
C LEU A 45 2.61 11.83 -11.62
N LYS A 46 2.41 11.31 -10.41
CA LYS A 46 1.22 10.57 -9.99
C LYS A 46 -0.04 11.45 -10.04
N GLU A 47 0.05 12.69 -9.56
CA GLU A 47 -1.05 13.63 -9.58
C GLU A 47 -1.44 14.06 -11.00
N LEU A 48 -0.46 14.25 -11.88
CA LEU A 48 -0.73 14.57 -13.28
C LEU A 48 -1.47 13.43 -13.98
N LYS A 49 -1.13 12.18 -13.72
CA LYS A 49 -1.81 11.00 -14.29
C LYS A 49 -3.27 10.90 -13.89
N THR A 50 -3.65 11.32 -12.67
CA THR A 50 -5.05 11.28 -12.20
C THR A 50 -5.91 12.41 -12.76
N LYS A 51 -5.30 13.53 -13.19
CA LYS A 51 -6.03 14.69 -13.70
C LYS A 51 -6.69 14.42 -15.07
N LYS A 52 -7.83 15.08 -15.31
CA LYS A 52 -8.51 15.07 -16.61
C LYS A 52 -7.69 15.83 -17.66
N ILE A 53 -7.80 15.44 -18.93
CA ILE A 53 -7.09 16.08 -20.05
C ILE A 53 -7.32 17.61 -20.09
N SER A 54 -8.54 18.07 -19.84
CA SER A 54 -8.87 19.50 -19.81
C SER A 54 -8.07 20.30 -18.76
N SER A 55 -7.82 19.70 -17.61
CA SER A 55 -7.00 20.30 -16.54
C SER A 55 -5.52 20.29 -16.91
N LEU A 56 -5.05 19.22 -17.54
CA LEU A 56 -3.66 19.11 -18.02
C LEU A 56 -3.38 20.15 -19.12
N VAL A 57 -4.31 20.38 -20.05
CA VAL A 57 -4.17 21.40 -21.10
C VAL A 57 -4.05 22.80 -20.49
N LYS A 58 -4.76 23.11 -19.39
CA LYS A 58 -4.62 24.40 -18.70
C LYS A 58 -3.23 24.54 -18.10
N ILE A 59 -2.76 23.53 -17.37
CA ILE A 59 -1.42 23.50 -16.77
C ILE A 59 -0.34 23.62 -17.87
N GLY A 60 -0.49 22.88 -18.97
CA GLY A 60 0.44 22.95 -20.09
C GLY A 60 0.54 24.36 -20.71
N LYS A 61 -0.60 25.05 -20.88
CA LYS A 61 -0.63 26.44 -21.37
C LYS A 61 0.03 27.41 -20.38
N GLU A 62 -0.21 27.27 -19.08
CA GLU A 62 0.42 28.08 -18.02
C GLU A 62 1.95 27.89 -17.99
N LEU A 63 2.42 26.69 -18.28
CA LEU A 63 3.85 26.37 -18.38
C LEU A 63 4.48 26.72 -19.74
N GLY A 64 3.66 27.16 -20.73
CA GLY A 64 4.15 27.56 -22.05
C GLY A 64 4.37 26.40 -23.03
N VAL A 65 3.72 25.26 -22.82
CA VAL A 65 3.81 24.11 -23.75
C VAL A 65 3.06 24.44 -25.03
N GLU A 66 3.78 24.51 -26.15
CA GLU A 66 3.18 24.72 -27.47
C GLU A 66 2.38 23.50 -27.92
N GLY A 67 1.22 23.70 -28.52
CA GLY A 67 0.39 22.61 -29.04
C GLY A 67 -0.33 21.75 -27.99
N ALA A 68 -0.37 22.16 -26.72
CA ALA A 68 -0.96 21.40 -25.61
C ALA A 68 -2.39 20.90 -25.85
N SER A 69 -3.18 21.59 -26.68
CA SER A 69 -4.59 21.22 -26.96
C SER A 69 -4.75 20.06 -27.92
N GLY A 70 -3.72 19.70 -28.69
CA GLY A 70 -3.73 18.62 -29.69
C GLY A 70 -2.96 17.38 -29.27
N MET A 71 -2.29 17.40 -28.13
CA MET A 71 -1.46 16.29 -27.65
C MET A 71 -2.30 15.20 -27.00
N ARG A 72 -1.86 13.93 -27.11
CA ARG A 72 -2.40 12.82 -26.31
C ARG A 72 -2.08 13.06 -24.84
N LYS A 73 -2.86 12.47 -23.94
CA LYS A 73 -2.69 12.66 -22.49
C LYS A 73 -1.25 12.39 -22.03
N GLN A 74 -0.62 11.36 -22.54
CA GLN A 74 0.74 10.95 -22.20
C GLN A 74 1.77 11.97 -22.69
N ASP A 75 1.69 12.35 -23.96
CA ASP A 75 2.60 13.34 -24.56
C ASP A 75 2.49 14.70 -23.85
N LEU A 76 1.26 15.06 -23.46
CA LEU A 76 1.00 16.29 -22.71
C LEU A 76 1.60 16.26 -21.31
N ILE A 77 1.47 15.15 -20.56
CA ILE A 77 2.10 14.98 -19.26
C ILE A 77 3.62 15.09 -19.41
N PHE A 78 4.19 14.44 -20.42
CA PHE A 78 5.62 14.49 -20.68
C PHE A 78 6.10 15.93 -20.95
N ALA A 79 5.40 16.65 -21.83
CA ALA A 79 5.74 18.03 -22.15
C ALA A 79 5.58 18.98 -20.94
N ILE A 80 4.57 18.77 -20.11
CA ILE A 80 4.37 19.51 -18.85
C ILE A 80 5.56 19.28 -17.89
N LEU A 81 5.98 18.02 -17.71
CA LEU A 81 7.11 17.69 -16.84
C LEU A 81 8.43 18.24 -17.38
N GLN A 82 8.63 18.20 -18.70
CA GLN A 82 9.82 18.78 -19.31
C GLN A 82 9.86 20.30 -19.09
N ALA A 83 8.76 21.03 -19.38
CA ALA A 83 8.66 22.45 -19.15
C ALA A 83 8.82 22.83 -17.65
N GLN A 84 8.34 21.98 -16.75
CA GLN A 84 8.54 22.17 -15.31
C GLN A 84 10.00 21.97 -14.92
N ALA A 85 10.68 20.95 -15.46
CA ALA A 85 12.10 20.71 -15.21
C ALA A 85 12.96 21.90 -15.64
N GLU A 86 12.65 22.53 -16.78
CA GLU A 86 13.32 23.71 -17.27
C GLU A 86 13.13 24.95 -16.37
N LYS A 87 11.91 25.09 -15.77
CA LYS A 87 11.57 26.26 -14.93
C LYS A 87 11.99 26.10 -13.46
N SER A 88 11.75 24.93 -12.86
CA SER A 88 11.94 24.72 -11.42
C SER A 88 13.00 23.67 -11.05
N GLY A 89 13.56 22.97 -12.02
CA GLY A 89 14.68 22.05 -11.84
C GLY A 89 14.38 20.71 -11.14
N MET A 90 13.20 20.53 -10.53
CA MET A 90 12.89 19.31 -9.77
C MET A 90 11.54 18.75 -10.15
N ILE A 91 11.54 17.45 -10.50
CA ILE A 91 10.35 16.65 -10.74
C ILE A 91 10.35 15.48 -9.76
N TYR A 92 9.19 15.13 -9.24
CA TYR A 92 9.01 14.00 -8.35
C TYR A 92 8.36 12.83 -9.07
N GLY A 93 8.90 11.63 -8.85
CA GLY A 93 8.35 10.38 -9.37
C GLY A 93 8.29 9.31 -8.29
N GLU A 94 7.30 8.43 -8.40
CA GLU A 94 7.07 7.29 -7.52
C GLU A 94 6.65 6.09 -8.35
N GLY A 95 7.09 4.90 -7.98
CA GLY A 95 6.69 3.65 -8.62
C GLY A 95 7.22 2.43 -7.90
N VAL A 96 6.78 1.25 -8.34
CA VAL A 96 7.25 -0.04 -7.83
C VAL A 96 8.41 -0.53 -8.69
N LEU A 97 9.52 -0.86 -8.06
CA LEU A 97 10.75 -1.26 -8.74
C LEU A 97 10.64 -2.68 -9.31
N GLU A 98 10.95 -2.82 -10.58
CA GLU A 98 11.26 -4.08 -11.23
C GLU A 98 12.72 -4.06 -11.66
N ILE A 99 13.52 -5.01 -11.17
CA ILE A 99 14.94 -5.16 -11.55
C ILE A 99 15.02 -6.18 -12.67
N LEU A 100 15.69 -5.80 -13.76
CA LEU A 100 15.94 -6.66 -14.90
C LEU A 100 17.24 -7.47 -14.73
N PRO A 101 17.41 -8.58 -15.47
CA PRO A 101 18.59 -9.43 -15.38
C PRO A 101 19.93 -8.69 -15.60
N ASP A 102 19.91 -7.62 -16.37
CA ASP A 102 21.07 -6.76 -16.65
C ASP A 102 21.49 -5.89 -15.46
N GLY A 103 20.74 -5.94 -14.34
CA GLY A 103 21.07 -5.26 -13.10
C GLY A 103 20.61 -3.82 -13.00
N PHE A 104 19.94 -3.27 -13.99
CA PHE A 104 19.20 -2.00 -13.89
C PHE A 104 17.71 -2.27 -13.65
N GLY A 105 16.94 -1.24 -13.33
CA GLY A 105 15.52 -1.40 -13.05
C GLY A 105 14.66 -0.28 -13.61
N PHE A 106 13.33 -0.49 -13.50
CA PHE A 106 12.32 0.51 -13.80
C PHE A 106 11.32 0.63 -12.66
N LEU A 107 10.91 1.85 -12.35
CA LEU A 107 9.76 2.07 -11.48
C LEU A 107 8.49 1.97 -12.31
N ARG A 108 7.71 0.92 -12.05
CA ARG A 108 6.44 0.63 -12.72
C ARG A 108 5.29 1.35 -12.06
N SER A 109 4.30 1.73 -12.86
CA SER A 109 3.12 2.45 -12.38
C SER A 109 1.93 1.51 -12.18
N PRO A 110 1.16 1.63 -11.07
CA PRO A 110 -0.10 0.91 -10.91
C PRO A 110 -1.14 1.25 -11.98
N SER A 111 -1.06 2.44 -12.60
CA SER A 111 -1.95 2.84 -13.71
C SER A 111 -1.85 1.95 -14.95
N TYR A 112 -0.77 1.20 -15.08
CA TYR A 112 -0.54 0.22 -16.16
C TYR A 112 -0.48 -1.21 -15.64
N ASN A 113 -1.06 -1.47 -14.47
CA ASN A 113 -0.99 -2.77 -13.80
C ASN A 113 0.45 -3.31 -13.67
N TYR A 114 1.40 -2.39 -13.43
CA TYR A 114 2.84 -2.68 -13.33
C TYR A 114 3.47 -3.25 -14.60
N LEU A 115 2.78 -3.21 -15.74
CA LEU A 115 3.32 -3.61 -17.04
C LEU A 115 4.27 -2.53 -17.59
N PRO A 116 5.23 -2.91 -18.47
CA PRO A 116 6.12 -1.98 -19.14
C PRO A 116 5.38 -0.85 -19.85
N SER A 117 5.76 0.38 -19.59
CA SER A 117 5.14 1.56 -20.20
C SER A 117 6.17 2.64 -20.56
N PRO A 118 5.84 3.55 -21.49
CA PRO A 118 6.71 4.68 -21.83
C PRO A 118 6.99 5.63 -20.65
N ASP A 119 6.12 5.60 -19.65
CA ASP A 119 6.19 6.48 -18.48
C ASP A 119 7.01 5.89 -17.32
N ASP A 120 7.70 4.78 -17.57
CA ASP A 120 8.53 4.13 -16.55
C ASP A 120 9.74 4.98 -16.24
N ILE A 121 10.21 4.91 -15.00
CA ILE A 121 11.37 5.68 -14.54
C ILE A 121 12.54 4.72 -14.40
N TYR A 122 13.61 4.99 -15.14
CA TYR A 122 14.84 4.22 -15.09
C TYR A 122 15.57 4.38 -13.76
N VAL A 123 16.02 3.25 -13.19
CA VAL A 123 16.84 3.19 -11.98
C VAL A 123 18.17 2.55 -12.29
N SER A 124 19.27 3.24 -11.97
CA SER A 124 20.60 2.78 -12.28
C SER A 124 21.07 1.61 -11.39
N PRO A 125 21.95 0.73 -11.89
CA PRO A 125 22.53 -0.35 -11.08
C PRO A 125 23.28 0.15 -9.84
N SER A 126 23.84 1.35 -9.90
CA SER A 126 24.53 1.97 -8.77
C SER A 126 23.59 2.32 -7.63
N GLN A 127 22.39 2.84 -7.94
CA GLN A 127 21.36 3.12 -6.94
C GLN A 127 20.79 1.84 -6.33
N ILE A 128 20.53 0.83 -7.17
CA ILE A 128 20.03 -0.48 -6.72
C ILE A 128 21.01 -1.09 -5.71
N ARG A 129 22.31 -1.10 -6.02
CA ARG A 129 23.33 -1.63 -5.11
C ARG A 129 23.53 -0.77 -3.85
N ARG A 130 23.50 0.57 -4.01
CA ARG A 130 23.73 1.49 -2.89
C ARG A 130 22.71 1.34 -1.78
N PHE A 131 21.43 1.21 -2.14
CA PHE A 131 20.31 1.15 -1.20
C PHE A 131 19.76 -0.27 -1.00
N ASN A 132 20.44 -1.30 -1.53
CA ASN A 132 20.00 -2.69 -1.47
C ASN A 132 18.54 -2.88 -1.92
N LEU A 133 18.18 -2.23 -3.05
CA LEU A 133 16.82 -2.27 -3.58
C LEU A 133 16.49 -3.65 -4.11
N LYS A 134 15.24 -4.05 -3.94
CA LYS A 134 14.68 -5.32 -4.42
C LYS A 134 13.50 -5.07 -5.36
N THR A 135 13.25 -6.03 -6.25
CA THR A 135 11.99 -6.03 -7.02
C THR A 135 10.80 -6.04 -6.07
N GLY A 136 9.85 -5.14 -6.31
CA GLY A 136 8.68 -4.94 -5.45
C GLY A 136 8.80 -3.77 -4.47
N ASP A 137 9.99 -3.17 -4.30
CA ASP A 137 10.14 -1.98 -3.46
C ASP A 137 9.44 -0.79 -4.11
N THR A 138 8.67 -0.06 -3.33
CA THR A 138 8.09 1.23 -3.73
C THR A 138 9.14 2.31 -3.52
N CYS A 139 9.62 2.90 -4.61
CA CYS A 139 10.62 3.95 -4.55
C CYS A 139 10.02 5.29 -4.96
N ALA A 140 10.33 6.34 -4.20
CA ALA A 140 9.98 7.72 -4.51
C ALA A 140 11.20 8.63 -4.46
N GLY A 141 11.23 9.64 -5.32
CA GLY A 141 12.34 10.57 -5.32
C GLY A 141 12.35 11.52 -6.51
N GLN A 142 13.46 12.23 -6.63
CA GLN A 142 13.66 13.20 -7.70
C GLN A 142 14.04 12.49 -9.00
N ILE A 143 13.37 12.88 -10.07
CA ILE A 143 13.61 12.37 -11.42
C ILE A 143 14.02 13.50 -12.36
N ARG A 144 14.68 13.16 -13.44
CA ARG A 144 14.99 14.07 -14.54
C ARG A 144 14.36 13.61 -15.85
N PRO A 145 14.05 14.52 -16.77
CA PRO A 145 13.62 14.16 -18.10
C PRO A 145 14.71 13.39 -18.86
N PRO A 146 14.33 12.60 -19.88
CA PRO A 146 15.28 11.92 -20.74
C PRO A 146 16.11 12.94 -21.52
N LYS A 147 17.37 12.59 -21.78
CA LYS A 147 18.24 13.30 -22.71
C LYS A 147 17.93 12.87 -24.15
N ASP A 148 18.50 13.54 -25.14
CA ASP A 148 18.27 13.31 -26.58
C ASP A 148 18.37 11.85 -27.02
N THR A 149 19.20 11.04 -26.36
CA THR A 149 19.42 9.61 -26.65
C THR A 149 18.64 8.67 -25.73
N GLU A 150 17.96 9.19 -24.73
CA GLU A 150 17.24 8.41 -23.72
C GLU A 150 15.73 8.40 -24.01
N ARG A 151 15.04 7.34 -23.60
CA ARG A 151 13.59 7.21 -23.81
C ARG A 151 12.79 7.40 -22.52
N TYR A 152 13.43 7.20 -21.37
CA TYR A 152 12.76 7.15 -20.07
C TYR A 152 13.25 8.25 -19.16
N PHE A 153 12.37 8.70 -18.26
CA PHE A 153 12.80 9.49 -17.11
C PHE A 153 13.83 8.71 -16.30
N ALA A 154 14.75 9.37 -15.65
CA ALA A 154 15.76 8.73 -14.82
C ALA A 154 15.69 9.20 -13.38
N LEU A 155 15.74 8.27 -12.44
CA LEU A 155 15.78 8.57 -11.01
C LEU A 155 17.14 9.18 -10.68
N LEU A 156 17.15 10.41 -10.16
CA LEU A 156 18.35 11.13 -9.73
C LEU A 156 18.69 10.84 -8.29
N LYS A 157 17.70 11.00 -7.41
CA LYS A 157 17.86 10.87 -5.97
C LYS A 157 16.70 10.07 -5.41
N VAL A 158 17.00 9.00 -4.68
CA VAL A 158 16.03 8.25 -3.90
C VAL A 158 15.77 9.03 -2.61
N GLU A 159 14.52 9.29 -2.30
CA GLU A 159 14.12 10.03 -1.09
C GLU A 159 13.31 9.19 -0.13
N ALA A 160 12.56 8.20 -0.64
CA ALA A 160 11.87 7.23 0.18
C ALA A 160 11.87 5.84 -0.48
N ILE A 161 11.95 4.80 0.33
CA ILE A 161 11.82 3.40 -0.06
C ILE A 161 10.79 2.77 0.89
N ASN A 162 9.70 2.22 0.33
CA ASN A 162 8.61 1.66 1.12
C ASN A 162 8.06 2.62 2.20
N PHE A 163 8.02 3.92 1.86
CA PHE A 163 7.56 5.02 2.74
C PHE A 163 8.50 5.34 3.92
N GLU A 164 9.69 4.75 3.96
CA GLU A 164 10.72 4.98 4.96
C GLU A 164 11.93 5.68 4.35
N GLU A 165 12.85 6.14 5.20
CA GLU A 165 14.12 6.71 4.76
C GLU A 165 14.99 5.66 4.05
N PRO A 166 15.75 6.05 2.99
CA PRO A 166 16.55 5.10 2.20
C PRO A 166 17.62 4.34 3.01
N GLU A 167 18.09 4.92 4.09
CA GLU A 167 19.07 4.31 4.99
C GLU A 167 18.49 3.10 5.73
N ALA A 168 17.23 3.18 6.17
CA ALA A 168 16.53 2.07 6.82
C ALA A 168 16.35 0.87 5.89
N ALA A 169 16.07 1.12 4.60
CA ALA A 169 15.96 0.05 3.61
C ALA A 169 17.27 -0.70 3.37
N ARG A 170 18.41 -0.03 3.52
CA ARG A 170 19.75 -0.63 3.38
C ARG A 170 20.06 -1.66 4.46
N GLU A 171 19.56 -1.45 5.67
CA GLU A 171 19.80 -2.31 6.83
C GLU A 171 18.83 -3.50 6.92
N ARG A 172 17.86 -3.60 5.98
CA ARG A 172 16.89 -4.69 5.94
C ARG A 172 17.57 -6.05 5.83
N GLU A 173 17.13 -6.96 6.66
CA GLU A 173 17.48 -8.37 6.54
C GLU A 173 16.82 -8.99 5.29
N ASN A 174 17.59 -9.79 4.54
CA ASN A 174 17.05 -10.50 3.40
C ASN A 174 16.11 -11.61 3.88
N PHE A 175 14.99 -11.80 3.17
CA PHE A 175 14.00 -12.83 3.49
C PHE A 175 14.63 -14.23 3.61
N ASP A 176 15.60 -14.55 2.75
CA ASP A 176 16.28 -15.85 2.75
C ASP A 176 17.13 -16.11 4.00
N ASN A 177 17.48 -15.06 4.74
CA ASN A 177 18.25 -15.17 5.99
C ASN A 177 17.34 -15.33 7.22
N LEU A 178 16.02 -15.16 7.08
CA LEU A 178 15.09 -15.30 8.18
C LEU A 178 14.96 -16.75 8.62
N ILE A 179 14.89 -16.97 9.93
CA ILE A 179 14.70 -18.29 10.50
C ILE A 179 13.21 -18.65 10.46
N PRO A 180 12.82 -19.74 9.76
CA PRO A 180 11.43 -20.17 9.73
C PRO A 180 10.99 -20.68 11.09
N ILE A 181 9.82 -20.24 11.54
CA ILE A 181 9.20 -20.69 12.78
C ILE A 181 7.86 -21.38 12.50
N TYR A 182 7.41 -22.21 13.43
CA TYR A 182 6.06 -22.77 13.37
C TYR A 182 5.02 -21.68 13.64
N PRO A 183 3.81 -21.77 13.01
CA PRO A 183 2.71 -20.84 13.27
C PRO A 183 2.18 -21.07 14.70
N ASN A 184 2.62 -20.24 15.64
CA ASN A 184 2.26 -20.33 17.06
C ASN A 184 1.18 -19.33 17.48
N GLU A 185 0.84 -18.38 16.62
CA GLU A 185 -0.23 -17.42 16.82
C GLU A 185 -1.45 -17.85 16.02
N ARG A 186 -2.51 -18.32 16.73
CA ARG A 186 -3.73 -18.83 16.10
C ARG A 186 -4.57 -17.72 15.52
N LEU A 187 -5.14 -17.97 14.33
CA LEU A 187 -6.21 -17.18 13.72
C LEU A 187 -7.55 -17.86 14.00
N SER A 188 -8.43 -17.23 14.77
CA SER A 188 -9.79 -17.72 15.01
C SER A 188 -10.67 -17.39 13.81
N LEU A 189 -11.33 -18.41 13.27
CA LEU A 189 -12.24 -18.28 12.12
C LEU A 189 -13.71 -18.24 12.55
N GLU A 190 -14.03 -18.48 13.81
CA GLU A 190 -15.39 -18.38 14.32
C GLU A 190 -15.80 -16.90 14.43
N TYR A 191 -16.82 -16.48 13.69
CA TYR A 191 -17.34 -15.10 13.69
C TYR A 191 -18.87 -15.05 13.78
N ASP A 192 -19.58 -16.10 13.37
CA ASP A 192 -21.04 -16.19 13.39
C ASP A 192 -21.47 -17.55 13.98
N PRO A 193 -22.39 -17.57 14.96
CA PRO A 193 -22.93 -18.80 15.57
C PRO A 193 -23.61 -19.73 14.59
N THR A 194 -24.09 -19.20 13.46
CA THR A 194 -24.82 -19.97 12.43
C THR A 194 -23.89 -20.52 11.34
N GLU A 195 -22.63 -20.03 11.27
CA GLU A 195 -21.64 -20.49 10.28
C GLU A 195 -20.84 -21.68 10.83
N TYR A 196 -21.23 -22.87 10.41
CA TYR A 196 -20.62 -24.10 10.90
C TYR A 196 -19.29 -24.45 10.24
N THR A 197 -19.06 -23.99 9.00
CA THR A 197 -17.85 -24.35 8.23
C THR A 197 -16.59 -23.84 8.91
N THR A 198 -16.57 -22.59 9.30
CA THR A 198 -15.42 -21.95 9.98
C THR A 198 -15.21 -22.50 11.39
N ARG A 199 -16.30 -22.86 12.09
CA ARG A 199 -16.22 -23.53 13.42
C ARG A 199 -15.62 -24.92 13.32
N VAL A 200 -16.00 -25.70 12.30
CA VAL A 200 -15.42 -27.02 12.04
C VAL A 200 -13.94 -26.90 11.70
N LEU A 201 -13.55 -25.91 10.87
CA LEU A 201 -12.14 -25.63 10.57
C LEU A 201 -11.36 -25.31 11.84
N ASP A 202 -11.86 -24.43 12.67
CA ASP A 202 -11.21 -24.04 13.93
C ASP A 202 -11.01 -25.23 14.90
N LEU A 203 -11.93 -26.19 14.85
CA LEU A 203 -11.90 -27.33 15.75
C LEU A 203 -10.94 -28.43 15.27
N PHE A 204 -10.94 -28.73 13.96
CA PHE A 204 -10.21 -29.86 13.40
C PHE A 204 -8.92 -29.49 12.67
N THR A 205 -8.84 -28.27 12.11
CA THR A 205 -7.70 -27.77 11.33
C THR A 205 -7.41 -26.31 11.68
N PRO A 206 -7.05 -26.02 12.93
CA PRO A 206 -6.79 -24.63 13.34
C PRO A 206 -5.70 -24.02 12.49
N MET A 207 -5.89 -22.76 12.11
CA MET A 207 -4.94 -21.99 11.30
C MET A 207 -4.20 -20.95 12.16
N GLY A 208 -2.96 -20.68 11.79
CA GLY A 208 -2.13 -19.69 12.44
C GLY A 208 -1.44 -18.73 11.46
N LYS A 209 -0.96 -17.61 11.96
CA LYS A 209 -0.23 -16.64 11.16
C LYS A 209 1.02 -17.27 10.51
N GLY A 210 1.20 -17.07 9.20
CA GLY A 210 2.27 -17.65 8.40
C GLY A 210 2.06 -19.09 7.96
N GLN A 211 0.94 -19.74 8.33
CA GLN A 211 0.62 -21.09 7.93
C GLN A 211 0.24 -21.17 6.44
N ARG A 212 0.71 -22.22 5.76
CA ARG A 212 0.28 -22.58 4.41
C ARG A 212 -0.71 -23.74 4.49
N GLY A 213 -1.90 -23.53 3.94
CA GLY A 213 -2.96 -24.56 3.87
C GLY A 213 -3.24 -24.93 2.42
N LEU A 214 -3.67 -26.17 2.20
CA LEU A 214 -4.14 -26.68 0.92
C LEU A 214 -5.54 -27.27 1.09
N ILE A 215 -6.51 -26.78 0.29
CA ILE A 215 -7.87 -27.31 0.25
C ILE A 215 -8.01 -28.16 -1.02
N VAL A 216 -8.15 -29.45 -0.86
CA VAL A 216 -8.37 -30.41 -1.96
C VAL A 216 -9.77 -30.97 -1.83
N ALA A 217 -10.57 -30.76 -2.87
CA ALA A 217 -11.96 -31.18 -2.85
C ALA A 217 -12.45 -31.50 -4.28
N PRO A 218 -13.38 -32.44 -4.45
CA PRO A 218 -14.03 -32.69 -5.73
C PRO A 218 -14.76 -31.45 -6.26
N PRO A 219 -15.05 -31.38 -7.57
CA PRO A 219 -15.94 -30.36 -8.10
C PRO A 219 -17.27 -30.31 -7.37
N TYR A 220 -17.83 -29.09 -7.18
CA TYR A 220 -19.15 -28.86 -6.53
C TYR A 220 -19.25 -29.28 -5.06
N SER A 221 -18.12 -29.42 -4.35
CA SER A 221 -18.10 -29.79 -2.92
C SER A 221 -18.08 -28.59 -1.97
N GLY A 222 -18.24 -27.37 -2.48
CA GLY A 222 -18.24 -26.15 -1.65
C GLY A 222 -16.87 -25.55 -1.35
N LYS A 223 -15.84 -25.90 -2.13
CA LYS A 223 -14.47 -25.36 -1.98
C LYS A 223 -14.45 -23.82 -1.97
N THR A 224 -15.10 -23.20 -2.97
CA THR A 224 -15.15 -21.72 -3.11
C THR A 224 -15.91 -21.09 -1.94
N VAL A 225 -17.04 -21.68 -1.54
CA VAL A 225 -17.82 -21.22 -0.37
C VAL A 225 -16.98 -21.28 0.92
N MET A 226 -16.19 -22.33 1.09
CA MET A 226 -15.28 -22.44 2.24
C MET A 226 -14.24 -21.31 2.23
N LEU A 227 -13.63 -21.00 1.09
CA LEU A 227 -12.68 -19.91 0.94
C LEU A 227 -13.32 -18.54 1.23
N GLN A 228 -14.54 -18.31 0.74
CA GLN A 228 -15.31 -17.11 1.04
C GLN A 228 -15.60 -16.95 2.54
N ASN A 229 -15.98 -18.04 3.22
CA ASN A 229 -16.24 -18.02 4.66
C ASN A 229 -14.98 -17.77 5.46
N ILE A 230 -13.83 -18.34 5.06
CA ILE A 230 -12.52 -18.03 5.66
C ILE A 230 -12.19 -16.54 5.48
N ALA A 231 -12.35 -16.01 4.26
CA ALA A 231 -12.09 -14.60 3.98
C ALA A 231 -12.97 -13.68 4.84
N LYS A 232 -14.29 -13.95 4.91
CA LYS A 232 -15.23 -13.21 5.78
C LYS A 232 -14.84 -13.28 7.25
N ALA A 233 -14.44 -14.46 7.73
CA ALA A 233 -14.01 -14.63 9.11
C ALA A 233 -12.76 -13.79 9.43
N LEU A 234 -11.77 -13.80 8.53
CA LEU A 234 -10.54 -13.00 8.70
C LEU A 234 -10.83 -11.49 8.68
N MET A 235 -11.67 -11.02 7.77
CA MET A 235 -12.07 -9.61 7.71
C MET A 235 -12.83 -9.15 8.95
N ASN A 236 -13.69 -10.00 9.53
CA ASN A 236 -14.47 -9.66 10.72
C ASN A 236 -13.61 -9.69 12.00
N ASN A 237 -12.78 -10.71 12.16
CA ASN A 237 -12.03 -10.92 13.40
C ASN A 237 -10.71 -10.16 13.45
N TYR A 238 -10.12 -9.84 12.28
CA TYR A 238 -8.80 -9.25 12.15
C TYR A 238 -8.79 -8.12 11.10
N PRO A 239 -9.43 -6.98 11.38
CA PRO A 239 -9.52 -5.86 10.44
C PRO A 239 -8.17 -5.23 10.07
N GLU A 240 -7.13 -5.52 10.86
CA GLU A 240 -5.76 -5.10 10.60
C GLU A 240 -5.03 -5.94 9.55
N LEU A 241 -5.57 -7.12 9.19
CA LEU A 241 -4.95 -7.99 8.20
C LEU A 241 -5.20 -7.48 6.77
N TYR A 242 -4.14 -7.47 5.98
CA TYR A 242 -4.24 -7.21 4.54
C TYR A 242 -4.56 -8.50 3.79
N LEU A 243 -5.82 -8.65 3.36
CA LEU A 243 -6.30 -9.84 2.66
C LEU A 243 -6.05 -9.71 1.15
N ILE A 244 -5.34 -10.68 0.57
CA ILE A 244 -5.10 -10.76 -0.88
C ILE A 244 -5.79 -12.03 -1.40
N VAL A 245 -6.72 -11.85 -2.35
CA VAL A 245 -7.38 -12.95 -3.06
C VAL A 245 -6.85 -13.02 -4.48
N LEU A 246 -6.21 -14.15 -4.84
CA LEU A 246 -5.74 -14.40 -6.20
C LEU A 246 -6.63 -15.46 -6.84
N LEU A 247 -7.35 -15.06 -7.89
CA LEU A 247 -8.23 -15.94 -8.68
C LEU A 247 -7.58 -16.23 -10.03
N ILE A 248 -7.33 -17.51 -10.31
CA ILE A 248 -6.67 -17.94 -11.54
C ILE A 248 -7.64 -18.84 -12.30
N ASP A 249 -8.08 -18.41 -13.49
CA ASP A 249 -8.99 -19.15 -14.39
C ASP A 249 -10.33 -19.55 -13.71
N GLU A 250 -10.81 -18.69 -12.78
CA GLU A 250 -12.10 -18.89 -12.12
C GLU A 250 -13.25 -18.31 -12.97
N ARG A 251 -14.46 -18.76 -12.69
CA ARG A 251 -15.66 -18.32 -13.41
C ARG A 251 -16.00 -16.87 -13.07
N PRO A 252 -16.54 -16.08 -14.03
CA PRO A 252 -16.90 -14.68 -13.78
C PRO A 252 -17.84 -14.47 -12.60
N GLU A 253 -18.82 -15.39 -12.40
CA GLU A 253 -19.74 -15.35 -11.27
C GLU A 253 -19.02 -15.53 -9.91
N GLU A 254 -18.01 -16.40 -9.83
CA GLU A 254 -17.23 -16.63 -8.62
C GLU A 254 -16.31 -15.43 -8.31
N VAL A 255 -15.80 -14.76 -9.34
CA VAL A 255 -15.03 -13.51 -9.20
C VAL A 255 -15.89 -12.42 -8.59
N THR A 256 -17.11 -12.22 -9.12
CA THR A 256 -18.05 -11.20 -8.62
C THR A 256 -18.50 -11.48 -7.18
N GLU A 257 -18.61 -12.76 -6.77
CA GLU A 257 -18.95 -13.12 -5.40
C GLU A 257 -17.81 -12.87 -4.41
N MET A 258 -16.55 -12.77 -4.88
CA MET A 258 -15.37 -12.49 -4.06
C MET A 258 -15.06 -11.00 -3.93
N GLU A 259 -15.61 -10.14 -4.79
CA GLU A 259 -15.53 -8.68 -4.71
C GLU A 259 -16.42 -8.11 -3.60
#